data_b12d7426a2d5ceeec70a6364ef7f3d87
#
_entry.id   b12d7426a2d5ceeec70a6364ef7f3d87
#
_cell.length_a   1.000
_cell.length_b   1.000
_cell.length_c   1.000
_cell.angle_alpha   90.00
_cell.angle_beta   90.00
_cell.angle_gamma   90.00
#
_symmetry.space_group_name_H-M   'P 1'
#
loop_
_entity.id
_entity.type
_entity.pdbx_description
1 polymer ?
#
loop_
_entity_poly.entity_id
_entity_poly.type
_entity_poly.pdbx_seq_one_letter_code
_entity_poly.pdbx_strand_id
1 'polypeptide(L)'
;ELFGYKYTDFAPSPEAFQAEAEKRIREIHMYDVLRADRCISVNSLEARVPFGDLEFVRYVMAVDPARKMNTTGKGKYLLRKAFEGDLLPPEILWREKAAFSDAVGHSMVDDLKAYAEKVYTDAEYEKKRRKYAFATPFTKESLLYRDLFERYYPGQARMVAGFWMPNRNWNGCDVDDPSARVLSNYGDSGK
;
A
#
# COMPACT_ATOMS: atom_id res chain seq x y z
N GLU A 1 -4.30 -4.78 6.02
CA GLU A 1 -4.75 -5.99 5.37
C GLU A 1 -5.97 -6.58 6.09
N LEU A 2 -5.88 -6.86 7.39
CA LEU A 2 -6.93 -7.54 8.17
C LEU A 2 -8.27 -6.78 8.22
N PHE A 3 -8.21 -5.46 8.27
CA PHE A 3 -9.39 -4.57 8.39
C PHE A 3 -9.58 -3.68 7.16
N GLY A 4 -8.98 -4.06 6.05
CA GLY A 4 -9.13 -3.39 4.76
C GLY A 4 -8.28 -2.15 4.54
N TYR A 5 -8.23 -1.75 3.29
CA TYR A 5 -7.64 -0.53 2.75
C TYR A 5 -8.74 0.41 2.23
N LYS A 6 -8.38 1.59 1.74
CA LYS A 6 -9.32 2.47 1.05
C LYS A 6 -10.01 1.78 -0.13
N TYR A 7 -9.27 1.05 -0.96
CA TYR A 7 -9.86 0.37 -2.12
C TYR A 7 -10.79 -0.79 -1.74
N THR A 8 -10.68 -1.35 -0.54
CA THR A 8 -11.61 -2.41 -0.12
C THR A 8 -13.01 -1.90 0.20
N ASP A 9 -13.20 -0.57 0.25
CA ASP A 9 -14.54 0.03 0.30
C ASP A 9 -15.34 -0.26 -1.00
N PHE A 10 -14.65 -0.62 -2.09
CA PHE A 10 -15.26 -1.04 -3.37
C PHE A 10 -15.53 -2.55 -3.45
N ALA A 11 -15.30 -3.31 -2.39
CA ALA A 11 -15.57 -4.75 -2.39
C ALA A 11 -17.06 -5.02 -2.69
N PRO A 12 -17.38 -5.85 -3.70
CA PRO A 12 -18.75 -6.06 -4.11
C PRO A 12 -19.56 -6.91 -3.12
N SER A 13 -18.90 -7.64 -2.23
CA SER A 13 -19.54 -8.44 -1.18
C SER A 13 -18.60 -8.70 0.00
N PRO A 14 -19.13 -9.12 1.16
CA PRO A 14 -18.31 -9.56 2.29
C PRO A 14 -17.34 -10.69 1.94
N GLU A 15 -17.75 -11.64 1.10
CA GLU A 15 -16.92 -12.77 0.67
C GLU A 15 -15.77 -12.28 -0.21
N ALA A 16 -16.02 -11.33 -1.12
CA ALA A 16 -14.98 -10.72 -1.94
C ALA A 16 -13.99 -9.92 -1.10
N PHE A 17 -14.47 -9.19 -0.09
CA PHE A 17 -13.61 -8.52 0.88
C PHE A 17 -12.72 -9.52 1.63
N GLN A 18 -13.29 -10.63 2.11
CA GLN A 18 -12.55 -11.66 2.84
C GLN A 18 -11.47 -12.30 1.98
N ALA A 19 -11.82 -12.70 0.76
CA ALA A 19 -10.87 -13.28 -0.18
C ALA A 19 -9.70 -12.33 -0.50
N GLU A 20 -9.99 -11.04 -0.67
CA GLU A 20 -8.95 -10.04 -0.88
C GLU A 20 -8.08 -9.83 0.37
N ALA A 21 -8.66 -9.81 1.57
CA ALA A 21 -7.91 -9.72 2.81
C ALA A 21 -6.96 -10.92 2.99
N GLU A 22 -7.43 -12.13 2.73
CA GLU A 22 -6.59 -13.34 2.74
C GLU A 22 -5.44 -13.26 1.75
N LYS A 23 -5.72 -12.84 0.52
CA LYS A 23 -4.71 -12.62 -0.51
C LYS A 23 -3.64 -11.64 0.00
N ARG A 24 -4.04 -10.49 0.55
CA ARG A 24 -3.11 -9.47 1.02
C ARG A 24 -2.25 -9.93 2.17
N ILE A 25 -2.80 -10.70 3.10
CA ILE A 25 -2.01 -11.31 4.18
C ILE A 25 -0.99 -12.29 3.62
N ARG A 26 -1.34 -13.12 2.65
CA ARG A 26 -0.40 -14.05 2.02
C ARG A 26 0.72 -13.36 1.25
N GLU A 27 0.43 -12.20 0.66
CA GLU A 27 1.34 -11.42 -0.18
C GLU A 27 2.11 -10.33 0.58
N ILE A 28 1.82 -10.09 1.86
CA ILE A 28 2.36 -8.95 2.62
C ILE A 28 3.90 -8.94 2.66
N HIS A 29 4.51 -10.11 2.64
CA HIS A 29 5.97 -10.27 2.61
C HIS A 29 6.61 -9.81 1.29
N MET A 30 5.82 -9.62 0.24
CA MET A 30 6.28 -9.15 -1.07
C MET A 30 6.31 -7.63 -1.19
N TYR A 31 5.60 -6.92 -0.31
CA TYR A 31 5.35 -5.48 -0.43
C TYR A 31 5.73 -4.70 0.84
N ASP A 32 4.78 -4.40 1.71
CA ASP A 32 5.00 -3.53 2.87
C ASP A 32 6.00 -4.10 3.86
N VAL A 33 5.93 -5.39 4.15
CA VAL A 33 6.86 -6.06 5.06
C VAL A 33 8.24 -6.13 4.44
N LEU A 34 8.36 -6.42 3.15
CA LEU A 34 9.66 -6.44 2.46
C LEU A 34 10.35 -5.07 2.54
N ARG A 35 9.61 -4.00 2.24
CA ARG A 35 10.12 -2.63 2.33
C ARG A 35 10.53 -2.27 3.76
N ALA A 36 9.66 -2.53 4.73
CA ALA A 36 9.92 -2.24 6.13
C ALA A 36 11.15 -3.01 6.63
N ASP A 37 11.23 -4.31 6.34
CA ASP A 37 12.36 -5.14 6.73
C ASP A 37 13.68 -4.61 6.16
N ARG A 38 13.74 -4.31 4.85
CA ARG A 38 14.96 -3.78 4.23
C ARG A 38 15.40 -2.44 4.81
N CYS A 39 14.44 -1.54 5.08
CA CYS A 39 14.75 -0.21 5.63
C CYS A 39 15.14 -0.24 7.11
N ILE A 40 14.65 -1.22 7.87
CA ILE A 40 14.90 -1.33 9.31
C ILE A 40 16.16 -2.15 9.58
N SER A 41 16.32 -3.30 8.93
CA SER A 41 17.43 -4.20 9.19
C SER A 41 18.79 -3.62 8.79
N VAL A 42 18.86 -2.75 7.80
CA VAL A 42 20.11 -2.03 7.46
C VAL A 42 20.62 -1.14 8.60
N ASN A 43 19.73 -0.76 9.52
CA ASN A 43 20.08 -0.01 10.72
C ASN A 43 20.21 -0.89 11.97
N SER A 44 20.37 -2.21 11.79
CA SER A 44 20.46 -3.20 12.87
C SER A 44 19.26 -3.17 13.84
N LEU A 45 18.08 -2.84 13.33
CA LEU A 45 16.82 -2.82 14.06
C LEU A 45 15.94 -3.98 13.61
N GLU A 46 15.08 -4.43 14.51
CA GLU A 46 14.08 -5.45 14.25
C GLU A 46 12.67 -4.88 14.49
N ALA A 47 11.78 -5.03 13.50
CA ALA A 47 10.40 -4.61 13.64
C ALA A 47 9.58 -5.61 14.47
N ARG A 48 8.78 -5.12 15.41
CA ARG A 48 7.74 -5.90 16.05
C ARG A 48 6.40 -5.58 15.39
N VAL A 49 5.69 -6.63 14.98
CA VAL A 49 4.47 -6.54 14.17
C VAL A 49 3.30 -7.24 14.88
N PRO A 50 2.72 -6.65 15.92
CA PRO A 50 1.65 -7.28 16.70
C PRO A 50 0.43 -7.69 15.87
N PHE A 51 0.12 -6.96 14.79
CA PHE A 51 -0.93 -7.33 13.85
C PHE A 51 -0.57 -8.52 12.95
N GLY A 52 0.69 -8.92 12.93
CA GLY A 52 1.19 -10.12 12.24
C GLY A 52 1.23 -11.36 13.13
N ASP A 53 0.87 -11.26 14.40
CA ASP A 53 0.75 -12.43 15.29
C ASP A 53 -0.27 -13.43 14.70
N LEU A 54 0.13 -14.70 14.61
CA LEU A 54 -0.67 -15.71 13.92
C LEU A 54 -2.00 -15.99 14.60
N GLU A 55 -2.06 -15.95 15.92
CA GLU A 55 -3.32 -16.16 16.65
C GLU A 55 -4.25 -14.96 16.45
N PHE A 56 -3.70 -13.74 16.47
CA PHE A 56 -4.47 -12.54 16.15
C PHE A 56 -5.00 -12.57 14.72
N VAL A 57 -4.16 -12.94 13.76
CA VAL A 57 -4.57 -13.06 12.34
C VAL A 57 -5.70 -14.09 12.20
N ARG A 58 -5.56 -15.29 12.79
CA ARG A 58 -6.60 -16.33 12.76
C ARG A 58 -7.91 -15.83 13.36
N TYR A 59 -7.82 -15.17 14.52
CA TYR A 59 -9.00 -14.63 15.19
C TYR A 59 -9.72 -13.60 14.32
N VAL A 60 -9.01 -12.62 13.78
CA VAL A 60 -9.62 -11.57 12.94
C VAL A 60 -10.15 -12.13 11.62
N MET A 61 -9.48 -13.11 11.04
CA MET A 61 -9.95 -13.76 9.80
C MET A 61 -11.20 -14.63 10.04
N ALA A 62 -11.44 -15.10 11.26
CA ALA A 62 -12.66 -15.82 11.64
C ALA A 62 -13.86 -14.88 11.92
N VAL A 63 -13.62 -13.57 12.07
CA VAL A 63 -14.71 -12.60 12.24
C VAL A 63 -15.48 -12.46 10.93
N ASP A 64 -16.81 -12.44 11.02
CA ASP A 64 -17.70 -12.19 9.88
C ASP A 64 -17.21 -10.98 9.06
N PRO A 65 -16.87 -11.17 7.77
CA PRO A 65 -16.32 -10.12 6.95
C PRO A 65 -17.25 -8.91 6.77
N ALA A 66 -18.57 -9.11 6.85
CA ALA A 66 -19.53 -8.00 6.80
C ALA A 66 -19.29 -6.97 7.92
N ARG A 67 -18.79 -7.41 9.09
CA ARG A 67 -18.45 -6.53 10.21
C ARG A 67 -17.15 -5.77 10.02
N LYS A 68 -16.29 -6.22 9.10
CA LYS A 68 -15.00 -5.58 8.79
C LYS A 68 -15.11 -4.57 7.67
N MET A 69 -16.15 -4.67 6.84
CA MET A 69 -16.41 -3.72 5.76
C MET A 69 -16.70 -2.32 6.29
N ASN A 70 -16.31 -1.31 5.53
CA ASN A 70 -16.53 0.08 5.89
C ASN A 70 -17.95 0.53 5.53
N THR A 71 -18.89 0.26 6.43
CA THR A 71 -20.30 0.69 6.29
C THR A 71 -20.61 2.02 7.00
N THR A 72 -19.65 2.55 7.77
CA THR A 72 -19.85 3.73 8.63
C THR A 72 -19.16 4.98 8.10
N GLY A 73 -18.43 4.88 7.00
CA GLY A 73 -17.55 5.95 6.51
C GLY A 73 -16.24 6.10 7.29
N LYS A 74 -16.06 5.33 8.37
CA LYS A 74 -14.82 5.32 9.16
C LYS A 74 -14.00 4.05 8.89
N GLY A 75 -12.86 4.22 8.24
CA GLY A 75 -11.94 3.10 7.99
C GLY A 75 -11.52 2.39 9.27
N LYS A 76 -11.50 1.05 9.22
CA LYS A 76 -11.13 0.18 10.35
C LYS A 76 -12.03 0.33 11.57
N TYR A 77 -13.33 0.57 11.35
CA TYR A 77 -14.31 0.85 12.40
C TYR A 77 -14.33 -0.22 13.49
N LEU A 78 -14.37 -1.50 13.11
CA LEU A 78 -14.41 -2.60 14.06
C LEU A 78 -13.23 -2.58 15.05
N LEU A 79 -12.02 -2.37 14.53
CA LEU A 79 -10.81 -2.26 15.37
C LEU A 79 -10.91 -1.05 16.33
N ARG A 80 -11.32 0.10 15.81
CA ARG A 80 -11.48 1.32 16.63
C ARG A 80 -12.52 1.12 17.73
N LYS A 81 -13.65 0.51 17.38
CA LYS A 81 -14.73 0.22 18.34
C LYS A 81 -14.28 -0.73 19.44
N ALA A 82 -13.42 -1.70 19.14
CA ALA A 82 -12.86 -2.61 20.13
C ALA A 82 -11.95 -1.90 21.18
N PHE A 83 -11.41 -0.74 20.83
CA PHE A 83 -10.58 0.08 21.73
C PHE A 83 -11.30 1.32 22.27
N GLU A 84 -12.61 1.39 22.10
CA GLU A 84 -13.41 2.47 22.68
C GLU A 84 -13.48 2.32 24.20
N GLY A 85 -13.19 3.39 24.91
CA GLY A 85 -13.12 3.43 26.37
C GLY A 85 -11.96 4.33 26.82
N ASP A 86 -11.31 3.96 27.90
CA ASP A 86 -10.25 4.79 28.53
C ASP A 86 -8.83 4.50 28.00
N LEU A 87 -8.69 3.65 26.97
CA LEU A 87 -7.38 3.25 26.45
C LEU A 87 -6.72 4.30 25.55
N LEU A 88 -7.53 5.01 24.78
CA LEU A 88 -7.05 6.05 23.85
C LEU A 88 -7.97 7.27 23.91
N PRO A 89 -7.40 8.50 23.86
CA PRO A 89 -8.21 9.71 23.71
C PRO A 89 -9.09 9.63 22.45
N PRO A 90 -10.35 10.09 22.51
CA PRO A 90 -11.30 10.01 21.38
C PRO A 90 -10.75 10.66 20.10
N GLU A 91 -10.04 11.77 20.20
CA GLU A 91 -9.43 12.48 19.08
C GLU A 91 -8.35 11.64 18.35
N ILE A 92 -7.69 10.73 19.06
CA ILE A 92 -6.73 9.79 18.49
C ILE A 92 -7.45 8.56 17.92
N LEU A 93 -8.37 7.99 18.70
CA LEU A 93 -9.10 6.80 18.33
C LEU A 93 -9.91 7.00 17.03
N TRP A 94 -10.56 8.15 16.89
CA TRP A 94 -11.49 8.45 15.81
C TRP A 94 -10.94 9.39 14.73
N ARG A 95 -9.63 9.72 14.77
CA ARG A 95 -9.02 10.54 13.71
C ARG A 95 -9.18 9.89 12.33
N GLU A 96 -9.15 10.70 11.28
CA GLU A 96 -9.17 10.17 9.91
C GLU A 96 -7.97 9.24 9.66
N LYS A 97 -8.21 8.15 8.92
CA LYS A 97 -7.16 7.22 8.52
C LYS A 97 -6.29 7.86 7.46
N ALA A 98 -5.03 8.05 7.77
CA ALA A 98 -4.01 8.41 6.80
C ALA A 98 -3.00 7.27 6.63
N ALA A 99 -2.47 7.07 5.43
CA ALA A 99 -1.28 6.24 5.24
C ALA A 99 -0.07 6.94 5.87
N PHE A 100 0.98 6.20 6.20
CA PHE A 100 2.18 6.82 6.76
C PHE A 100 2.77 7.88 5.83
N SER A 101 2.84 7.59 4.53
CA SER A 101 3.28 8.52 3.50
C SER A 101 2.46 9.81 3.45
N ASP A 102 1.15 9.73 3.75
CA ASP A 102 0.29 10.90 3.81
C ASP A 102 0.49 11.70 5.10
N ALA A 103 0.69 10.98 6.21
CA ALA A 103 0.85 11.60 7.54
C ALA A 103 2.17 12.38 7.67
N VAL A 104 3.23 11.96 6.96
CA VAL A 104 4.52 12.69 6.91
C VAL A 104 4.58 13.74 5.79
N GLY A 105 3.51 13.88 5.04
CA GLY A 105 3.38 14.80 3.91
C GLY A 105 3.75 14.20 2.56
N HIS A 106 3.17 14.79 1.53
CA HIS A 106 3.36 14.34 0.14
C HIS A 106 4.64 14.87 -0.50
N SER A 107 5.34 15.81 0.14
CA SER A 107 6.48 16.54 -0.42
C SER A 107 7.57 15.61 -0.96
N MET A 108 7.91 14.55 -0.23
CA MET A 108 8.96 13.61 -0.69
C MET A 108 8.61 12.95 -2.03
N VAL A 109 7.35 12.55 -2.23
CA VAL A 109 6.91 11.93 -3.50
C VAL A 109 6.91 12.96 -4.62
N ASP A 110 6.41 14.15 -4.34
CA ASP A 110 6.37 15.24 -5.33
C ASP A 110 7.78 15.71 -5.70
N ASP A 111 8.68 15.78 -4.72
CA ASP A 111 10.09 16.08 -4.94
C ASP A 111 10.79 15.02 -5.80
N LEU A 112 10.52 13.72 -5.56
CA LEU A 112 11.07 12.63 -6.37
C LEU A 112 10.52 12.63 -7.79
N LYS A 113 9.24 12.92 -7.98
CA LYS A 113 8.63 13.10 -9.30
C LYS A 113 9.29 14.28 -10.04
N ALA A 114 9.39 15.44 -9.38
CA ALA A 114 10.03 16.62 -9.95
C ALA A 114 11.52 16.38 -10.26
N TYR A 115 12.20 15.61 -9.42
CA TYR A 115 13.59 15.21 -9.69
C TYR A 115 13.69 14.31 -10.91
N ALA A 116 12.82 13.30 -11.04
CA ALA A 116 12.79 12.39 -12.18
C ALA A 116 12.51 13.14 -13.50
N GLU A 117 11.63 14.16 -13.48
CA GLU A 117 11.38 15.03 -14.64
C GLU A 117 12.64 15.82 -15.06
N LYS A 118 13.49 16.20 -14.12
CA LYS A 118 14.77 16.87 -14.41
C LYS A 118 15.84 15.91 -14.91
N VAL A 119 15.82 14.65 -14.43
CA VAL A 119 16.85 13.64 -14.79
C VAL A 119 16.62 13.07 -16.18
N TYR A 120 15.37 12.91 -16.59
CA TYR A 120 15.04 12.28 -17.87
C TYR A 120 14.24 13.22 -18.77
N THR A 121 14.76 13.47 -19.99
CA THR A 121 13.93 13.98 -21.07
C THR A 121 12.94 12.91 -21.52
N ASP A 122 11.86 13.30 -22.22
CA ASP A 122 10.87 12.34 -22.72
C ASP A 122 11.50 11.31 -23.67
N ALA A 123 12.42 11.75 -24.50
CA ALA A 123 13.14 10.88 -25.43
C ALA A 123 14.03 9.85 -24.70
N GLU A 124 14.72 10.28 -23.65
CA GLU A 124 15.54 9.38 -22.82
C GLU A 124 14.68 8.40 -22.04
N TYR A 125 13.56 8.85 -21.48
CA TYR A 125 12.59 8.00 -20.80
C TYR A 125 12.08 6.90 -21.75
N GLU A 126 11.57 7.26 -22.93
CA GLU A 126 11.06 6.28 -23.90
C GLU A 126 12.13 5.30 -24.39
N LYS A 127 13.36 5.77 -24.57
CA LYS A 127 14.49 4.91 -24.95
C LYS A 127 14.89 3.94 -23.83
N LYS A 128 14.98 4.44 -22.59
CA LYS A 128 15.48 3.67 -21.45
C LYS A 128 14.45 2.65 -20.95
N ARG A 129 13.17 3.02 -20.84
CA ARG A 129 12.12 2.12 -20.34
C ARG A 129 11.99 0.84 -21.16
N ARG A 130 12.22 0.93 -22.48
CA ARG A 130 12.15 -0.23 -23.38
C ARG A 130 13.20 -1.30 -23.13
N LYS A 131 14.26 -0.98 -22.39
CA LYS A 131 15.27 -1.96 -21.98
C LYS A 131 14.74 -2.93 -20.92
N TYR A 132 13.69 -2.55 -20.22
CA TYR A 132 13.12 -3.29 -19.11
C TYR A 132 11.82 -3.97 -19.50
N ALA A 133 11.92 -5.19 -20.05
CA ALA A 133 10.77 -5.95 -20.49
C ALA A 133 9.88 -6.45 -19.34
N PHE A 134 10.46 -6.72 -18.16
CA PHE A 134 9.72 -7.11 -16.97
C PHE A 134 9.43 -5.88 -16.09
N ALA A 135 8.19 -5.71 -15.68
CA ALA A 135 7.72 -4.54 -14.91
C ALA A 135 8.23 -3.22 -15.55
N THR A 136 7.94 -3.05 -16.84
CA THR A 136 8.37 -1.88 -17.63
C THR A 136 7.95 -0.59 -16.93
N PRO A 137 8.88 0.34 -16.68
CA PRO A 137 8.57 1.62 -16.07
C PRO A 137 7.50 2.39 -16.85
N PHE A 138 6.48 2.89 -16.16
CA PHE A 138 5.35 3.60 -16.77
C PHE A 138 5.35 5.13 -16.50
N THR A 139 6.26 5.58 -15.62
CA THR A 139 6.55 7.02 -15.38
C THR A 139 8.05 7.24 -15.30
N LYS A 140 8.53 8.49 -15.42
CA LYS A 140 9.94 8.84 -15.21
C LYS A 140 10.40 8.51 -13.78
N GLU A 141 9.52 8.68 -12.79
CA GLU A 141 9.77 8.29 -11.41
C GLU A 141 9.99 6.78 -11.29
N SER A 142 9.13 5.97 -11.90
CA SER A 142 9.30 4.51 -11.89
C SER A 142 10.55 4.07 -12.64
N LEU A 143 10.97 4.80 -13.69
CA LEU A 143 12.25 4.58 -14.35
C LEU A 143 13.43 4.91 -13.44
N LEU A 144 13.35 5.99 -12.67
CA LEU A 144 14.38 6.36 -11.70
C LEU A 144 14.60 5.22 -10.68
N TYR A 145 13.52 4.68 -10.13
CA TYR A 145 13.61 3.55 -9.20
C TYR A 145 14.17 2.31 -9.88
N ARG A 146 13.77 2.04 -11.13
CA ARG A 146 14.29 0.90 -11.87
C ARG A 146 15.78 1.04 -12.20
N ASP A 147 16.24 2.21 -12.64
CA ASP A 147 17.66 2.46 -12.90
C ASP A 147 18.50 2.30 -11.62
N LEU A 148 17.99 2.76 -10.46
CA LEU A 148 18.63 2.56 -9.17
C LEU A 148 18.66 1.08 -8.77
N PHE A 149 17.56 0.36 -8.95
CA PHE A 149 17.51 -1.08 -8.66
C PHE A 149 18.54 -1.84 -9.49
N GLU A 150 18.59 -1.62 -10.80
CA GLU A 150 19.53 -2.30 -11.69
C GLU A 150 21.00 -1.94 -11.43
N ARG A 151 21.25 -0.77 -10.85
CA ARG A 151 22.60 -0.39 -10.42
C ARG A 151 23.13 -1.25 -9.30
N TYR A 152 22.27 -1.65 -8.35
CA TYR A 152 22.66 -2.43 -7.17
C TYR A 152 22.36 -3.93 -7.32
N TYR A 153 21.37 -4.28 -8.12
CA TYR A 153 20.89 -5.65 -8.34
C TYR A 153 20.72 -5.95 -9.84
N PRO A 154 21.81 -5.89 -10.63
CA PRO A 154 21.75 -6.02 -12.08
C PRO A 154 21.13 -7.35 -12.50
N GLY A 155 20.11 -7.31 -13.36
CA GLY A 155 19.41 -8.48 -13.88
C GLY A 155 18.51 -9.22 -12.90
N GLN A 156 18.33 -8.71 -11.65
CA GLN A 156 17.55 -9.39 -10.60
C GLN A 156 16.07 -8.93 -10.53
N ALA A 157 15.62 -8.14 -11.48
CA ALA A 157 14.25 -7.57 -11.42
C ALA A 157 13.14 -8.62 -11.32
N ARG A 158 13.33 -9.83 -11.86
CA ARG A 158 12.36 -10.93 -11.75
C ARG A 158 12.20 -11.50 -10.34
N MET A 159 13.07 -11.14 -9.40
CA MET A 159 12.91 -11.45 -7.98
C MET A 159 11.88 -10.54 -7.29
N VAL A 160 11.51 -9.43 -7.93
CA VAL A 160 10.46 -8.53 -7.44
C VAL A 160 9.12 -9.04 -7.95
N ALA A 161 8.15 -9.18 -7.06
CA ALA A 161 6.82 -9.72 -7.39
C ALA A 161 6.04 -8.86 -8.42
N GLY A 162 6.36 -7.58 -8.53
CA GLY A 162 5.69 -6.62 -9.40
C GLY A 162 5.18 -5.41 -8.61
N PHE A 163 4.29 -4.63 -9.24
CA PHE A 163 3.66 -3.50 -8.57
C PHE A 163 2.54 -3.98 -7.65
N TRP A 164 2.46 -3.39 -6.47
CA TRP A 164 1.26 -3.53 -5.67
C TRP A 164 0.13 -2.75 -6.35
N MET A 165 -1.02 -3.39 -6.56
CA MET A 165 -2.18 -2.78 -7.19
C MET A 165 -3.44 -3.11 -6.39
N PRO A 166 -4.44 -2.23 -6.33
CA PRO A 166 -5.76 -2.61 -5.85
C PRO A 166 -6.35 -3.73 -6.72
N ASN A 167 -7.45 -4.34 -6.29
CA ASN A 167 -8.09 -5.40 -7.07
C ASN A 167 -8.79 -4.80 -8.31
N ARG A 168 -8.13 -4.87 -9.46
CA ARG A 168 -8.59 -4.28 -10.72
C ARG A 168 -9.92 -4.84 -11.25
N ASN A 169 -10.35 -5.99 -10.72
CA ASN A 169 -11.65 -6.58 -11.08
C ASN A 169 -12.83 -5.91 -10.39
N TRP A 170 -12.57 -5.04 -9.41
CA TRP A 170 -13.61 -4.32 -8.70
C TRP A 170 -13.90 -2.98 -9.36
N ASN A 171 -15.20 -2.67 -9.47
CA ASN A 171 -15.61 -1.38 -10.00
C ASN A 171 -15.00 -0.23 -9.17
N GLY A 172 -14.38 0.72 -9.83
CA GLY A 172 -13.66 1.83 -9.18
C GLY A 172 -12.21 1.56 -8.80
N CYS A 173 -11.70 0.33 -9.03
CA CYS A 173 -10.32 -0.07 -8.75
C CYS A 173 -9.48 -0.37 -9.99
N ASP A 174 -10.00 -0.19 -11.20
CA ASP A 174 -9.24 -0.37 -12.45
C ASP A 174 -8.38 0.86 -12.72
N VAL A 175 -7.23 0.90 -12.06
CA VAL A 175 -6.26 2.00 -12.12
C VAL A 175 -4.89 1.46 -12.55
N ASP A 176 -4.11 2.29 -13.21
CA ASP A 176 -2.75 1.94 -13.68
C ASP A 176 -1.64 2.42 -12.73
N ASP A 177 -1.94 3.39 -11.87
CA ASP A 177 -1.02 3.90 -10.88
C ASP A 177 -1.14 3.06 -9.58
N PRO A 178 -0.04 2.50 -9.05
CA PRO A 178 -0.06 1.76 -7.78
C PRO A 178 -0.36 2.64 -6.56
N SER A 179 -0.36 3.95 -6.71
CA SER A 179 -0.75 4.87 -5.66
C SER A 179 -2.25 4.80 -5.39
N ALA A 180 -2.64 4.55 -4.14
CA ALA A 180 -4.05 4.58 -3.74
C ALA A 180 -4.71 5.96 -3.91
N ARG A 181 -3.92 7.02 -4.12
CA ARG A 181 -4.41 8.41 -4.30
C ARG A 181 -5.25 8.60 -5.54
N VAL A 182 -5.11 7.74 -6.54
CA VAL A 182 -5.92 7.80 -7.77
C VAL A 182 -7.35 7.27 -7.60
N LEU A 183 -7.64 6.64 -6.47
CA LEU A 183 -8.97 6.12 -6.17
C LEU A 183 -9.93 7.25 -5.79
N SER A 184 -11.16 7.17 -6.27
CA SER A 184 -12.19 8.21 -6.05
C SER A 184 -12.55 8.41 -4.58
N ASN A 185 -12.36 7.40 -3.73
CA ASN A 185 -12.66 7.46 -2.29
C ASN A 185 -11.44 7.83 -1.44
N TYR A 186 -10.31 8.16 -2.06
CA TYR A 186 -9.11 8.52 -1.31
C TYR A 186 -9.27 9.85 -0.56
N GLY A 187 -9.93 10.83 -1.19
CA GLY A 187 -10.27 12.12 -0.59
C GLY A 187 -9.05 12.88 -0.10
N ASP A 188 -9.23 13.60 1.01
CA ASP A 188 -8.22 14.45 1.64
C ASP A 188 -7.38 13.69 2.69
N SER A 189 -7.18 12.39 2.51
CA SER A 189 -6.37 11.57 3.40
C SER A 189 -4.95 12.15 3.52
N GLY A 190 -4.59 12.61 4.71
CA GLY A 190 -3.27 13.16 4.98
C GLY A 190 -3.11 14.67 4.76
N LYS A 191 -4.21 15.38 4.50
CA LYS A 191 -4.25 16.84 4.57
C LYS A 191 -4.54 17.31 5.99
#